data_f7aa78fc964a78a910b98738961ce687
#
_entry.id   f7aa78fc964a78a910b98738961ce687
#
_cell.length_a   1.000
_cell.length_b   1.000
_cell.length_c   1.000
_cell.angle_alpha   90.00
_cell.angle_beta   90.00
_cell.angle_gamma   90.00
#
_symmetry.space_group_name_H-M   'P 1'
#
loop_
_entity.id
_entity.type
_entity.pdbx_description
1 polymer ?
#
loop_
_entity_poly.entity_id
_entity_poly.type
_entity_poly.pdbx_seq_one_letter_code
_entity_poly.pdbx_strand_id
1 'polypeptide(L)'
;ERLRETVLEEPTPGQDVVLTLDLALQRAAEKALEEALADINAGRRLNGLPEEKQVKGAIVALDPTTGEVLAMASAPSFDPNLFAKRPVPEEAKALLEDKNLPLLNRAVQPYTPGSTFKLATSYALLEEGYVTPATTYRCSPYIVFGGQVRRNWASRDMGPMTVREAIAWSCNTWYYQAVAQDPLGFVDRLARRARLLGLGEATGLEVAEKTGLLPTRAWKREAL
;
A
#
# COMPACT_ATOMS: atom_id res chain seq x y z
N GLU A 1 0.04 -0.29 -60.05
CA GLU A 1 1.07 -1.30 -59.67
C GLU A 1 0.75 -1.82 -58.29
N ARG A 2 0.38 -3.10 -58.19
CA ARG A 2 0.25 -3.77 -56.88
C ARG A 2 1.66 -4.10 -56.40
N LEU A 3 2.11 -3.47 -55.35
CA LEU A 3 3.28 -3.89 -54.59
C LEU A 3 3.05 -5.33 -54.10
N ARG A 4 3.92 -6.27 -54.52
CA ARG A 4 3.92 -7.63 -53.98
C ARG A 4 4.49 -7.55 -52.57
N GLU A 5 3.62 -7.80 -51.59
CA GLU A 5 4.04 -8.01 -50.22
C GLU A 5 4.77 -9.36 -50.14
N THR A 6 6.04 -9.36 -49.84
CA THR A 6 6.83 -10.57 -49.61
C THR A 6 6.88 -10.82 -48.13
N VAL A 7 6.20 -11.84 -47.67
CA VAL A 7 6.35 -12.32 -46.27
C VAL A 7 7.73 -12.98 -46.21
N LEU A 8 8.64 -12.35 -45.48
CA LEU A 8 10.01 -12.82 -45.28
C LEU A 8 10.10 -13.90 -44.19
N GLU A 9 9.17 -13.89 -43.26
CA GLU A 9 9.09 -14.84 -42.15
C GLU A 9 7.61 -15.01 -41.75
N GLU A 10 7.17 -16.25 -41.56
CA GLU A 10 5.81 -16.50 -41.07
C GLU A 10 5.70 -16.15 -39.60
N PRO A 11 4.57 -15.54 -39.16
CA PRO A 11 4.39 -15.21 -37.77
C PRO A 11 4.30 -16.48 -36.92
N THR A 12 5.09 -16.52 -35.84
CA THR A 12 4.99 -17.58 -34.84
C THR A 12 3.82 -17.29 -33.89
N PRO A 13 2.88 -18.23 -33.70
CA PRO A 13 1.81 -18.06 -32.72
C PRO A 13 2.36 -17.80 -31.29
N GLY A 14 1.72 -16.90 -30.55
CA GLY A 14 2.01 -16.73 -29.14
C GLY A 14 1.58 -17.93 -28.30
N GLN A 15 1.97 -17.92 -27.02
CA GLN A 15 1.55 -18.93 -26.04
C GLN A 15 0.47 -18.35 -25.13
N ASP A 16 -0.42 -19.23 -24.65
CA ASP A 16 -1.40 -18.86 -23.64
C ASP A 16 -0.71 -18.65 -22.28
N VAL A 17 -1.14 -17.63 -21.56
CA VAL A 17 -0.69 -17.36 -20.18
C VAL A 17 -1.85 -17.64 -19.23
N VAL A 18 -1.64 -18.60 -18.32
CA VAL A 18 -2.61 -18.90 -17.25
C VAL A 18 -2.23 -18.12 -16.00
N LEU A 19 -3.18 -17.34 -15.49
CA LEU A 19 -3.00 -16.51 -14.29
C LEU A 19 -3.68 -17.17 -13.08
N THR A 20 -3.22 -16.83 -11.88
CA THR A 20 -3.83 -17.27 -10.61
C THR A 20 -5.11 -16.50 -10.27
N LEU A 21 -5.47 -15.48 -11.05
CA LEU A 21 -6.63 -14.63 -10.81
C LEU A 21 -7.94 -15.41 -10.87
N ASP A 22 -8.76 -15.30 -9.82
CA ASP A 22 -10.17 -15.70 -9.83
C ASP A 22 -11.00 -14.56 -10.43
N LEU A 23 -11.65 -14.83 -11.57
CA LEU A 23 -12.42 -13.81 -12.29
C LEU A 23 -13.57 -13.24 -11.49
N ALA A 24 -14.25 -14.07 -10.67
CA ALA A 24 -15.37 -13.61 -9.85
C ALA A 24 -14.88 -12.68 -8.73
N LEU A 25 -13.76 -13.05 -8.09
CA LEU A 25 -13.13 -12.24 -7.05
C LEU A 25 -12.54 -10.95 -7.63
N GLN A 26 -11.91 -11.01 -8.81
CA GLN A 26 -11.39 -9.81 -9.50
C GLN A 26 -12.51 -8.79 -9.77
N ARG A 27 -13.63 -9.23 -10.34
CA ARG A 27 -14.79 -8.36 -10.59
C ARG A 27 -15.39 -7.80 -9.31
N ALA A 28 -15.45 -8.60 -8.25
CA ALA A 28 -15.91 -8.15 -6.95
C ALA A 28 -14.98 -7.09 -6.35
N ALA A 29 -13.66 -7.25 -6.47
CA ALA A 29 -12.68 -6.29 -6.02
C ALA A 29 -12.75 -4.96 -6.80
N GLU A 30 -12.89 -5.01 -8.11
CA GLU A 30 -13.07 -3.82 -8.96
C GLU A 30 -14.32 -3.04 -8.55
N LYS A 31 -15.45 -3.73 -8.43
CA LYS A 31 -16.72 -3.12 -8.00
C LYS A 31 -16.63 -2.52 -6.59
N ALA A 32 -16.05 -3.25 -5.63
CA ALA A 32 -15.87 -2.77 -4.27
C ALA A 32 -14.96 -1.54 -4.21
N LEU A 33 -13.93 -1.47 -5.06
CA LEU A 33 -13.05 -0.32 -5.15
C LEU A 33 -13.80 0.92 -5.69
N GLU A 34 -14.62 0.76 -6.72
CA GLU A 34 -15.45 1.85 -7.26
C GLU A 34 -16.45 2.37 -6.21
N GLU A 35 -17.16 1.47 -5.52
CA GLU A 35 -18.11 1.80 -4.47
C GLU A 35 -17.42 2.54 -3.30
N ALA A 36 -16.27 2.04 -2.83
CA ALA A 36 -15.50 2.68 -1.76
C ALA A 36 -15.03 4.09 -2.15
N LEU A 37 -14.57 4.30 -3.37
CA LEU A 37 -14.18 5.62 -3.87
C LEU A 37 -15.38 6.57 -3.97
N ALA A 38 -16.54 6.08 -4.36
CA ALA A 38 -17.78 6.85 -4.38
C ALA A 38 -18.19 7.30 -2.96
N ASP A 39 -18.14 6.40 -2.00
CA ASP A 39 -18.47 6.67 -0.59
C ASP A 39 -17.50 7.67 0.05
N ILE A 40 -16.21 7.51 -0.19
CA ILE A 40 -15.19 8.47 0.26
C ILE A 40 -15.49 9.87 -0.29
N ASN A 41 -15.81 9.98 -1.58
CA ASN A 41 -16.12 11.27 -2.19
C ASN A 41 -17.43 11.88 -1.65
N ALA A 42 -18.42 11.05 -1.37
CA ALA A 42 -19.65 11.49 -0.70
C ALA A 42 -19.37 12.01 0.72
N GLY A 43 -18.59 11.28 1.51
CA GLY A 43 -18.18 11.67 2.85
C GLY A 43 -17.35 12.97 2.87
N ARG A 44 -16.46 13.18 1.89
CA ARG A 44 -15.70 14.42 1.75
C ARG A 44 -16.62 15.63 1.55
N ARG A 45 -17.62 15.54 0.68
CA ARG A 45 -18.61 16.61 0.46
C ARG A 45 -19.39 16.94 1.72
N LEU A 46 -19.84 15.91 2.45
CA LEU A 46 -20.58 16.09 3.70
C LEU A 46 -19.76 16.79 4.79
N ASN A 47 -18.45 16.61 4.81
CA ASN A 47 -17.54 17.22 5.77
C ASN A 47 -16.91 18.55 5.28
N GLY A 48 -17.38 19.11 4.16
CA GLY A 48 -16.88 20.39 3.65
C GLY A 48 -15.41 20.37 3.21
N LEU A 49 -14.87 19.18 2.90
CA LEU A 49 -13.51 19.04 2.38
C LEU A 49 -13.44 19.46 0.91
N PRO A 50 -12.25 19.88 0.41
CA PRO A 50 -12.09 20.29 -0.98
C PRO A 50 -12.67 19.26 -1.96
N GLU A 51 -13.25 19.76 -3.04
CA GLU A 51 -13.91 18.93 -4.08
C GLU A 51 -12.97 18.03 -4.88
N GLU A 52 -11.67 18.02 -4.57
CA GLU A 52 -10.71 17.14 -5.24
C GLU A 52 -11.15 15.68 -5.10
N LYS A 53 -11.73 15.20 -6.19
CA LYS A 53 -12.33 13.87 -6.24
C LYS A 53 -11.25 12.80 -6.10
N GLN A 54 -11.43 11.92 -5.12
CA GLN A 54 -10.57 10.75 -4.98
C GLN A 54 -10.97 9.71 -6.04
N VAL A 55 -10.06 9.40 -6.93
CA VAL A 55 -10.28 8.44 -8.03
C VAL A 55 -9.23 7.32 -8.01
N LYS A 56 -8.31 7.35 -7.03
CA LYS A 56 -7.13 6.50 -6.98
C LYS A 56 -7.23 5.54 -5.82
N GLY A 57 -7.02 4.26 -6.11
CA GLY A 57 -7.01 3.20 -5.10
C GLY A 57 -6.56 1.88 -5.69
N ALA A 58 -6.34 0.89 -4.83
CA ALA A 58 -6.05 -0.48 -5.22
C ALA A 58 -6.59 -1.46 -4.18
N ILE A 59 -6.94 -2.66 -4.64
CA ILE A 59 -7.26 -3.83 -3.81
C ILE A 59 -6.43 -5.00 -4.32
N VAL A 60 -5.81 -5.74 -3.39
CA VAL A 60 -5.11 -7.00 -3.67
C VAL A 60 -5.67 -8.08 -2.77
N ALA A 61 -5.99 -9.22 -3.33
CA ALA A 61 -6.36 -10.43 -2.60
C ALA A 61 -5.34 -11.53 -2.87
N LEU A 62 -4.82 -12.12 -1.81
CA LEU A 62 -3.82 -13.19 -1.86
C LEU A 62 -4.35 -14.44 -1.16
N ASP A 63 -3.99 -15.61 -1.66
CA ASP A 63 -4.07 -16.82 -0.88
C ASP A 63 -2.89 -16.86 0.11
N PRO A 64 -3.13 -16.82 1.43
CA PRO A 64 -2.04 -16.79 2.40
C PRO A 64 -1.27 -18.11 2.50
N THR A 65 -1.80 -19.20 1.94
CA THR A 65 -1.18 -20.52 1.97
C THR A 65 -0.19 -20.70 0.82
N THR A 66 -0.54 -20.22 -0.37
CA THR A 66 0.26 -20.41 -1.59
C THR A 66 1.03 -19.14 -1.99
N GLY A 67 0.54 -17.95 -1.58
CA GLY A 67 1.03 -16.65 -2.01
C GLY A 67 0.46 -16.21 -3.37
N GLU A 68 -0.43 -17.00 -3.97
CA GLU A 68 -1.05 -16.67 -5.24
C GLU A 68 -1.90 -15.40 -5.17
N VAL A 69 -1.78 -14.57 -6.21
CA VAL A 69 -2.63 -13.38 -6.35
C VAL A 69 -3.96 -13.80 -6.96
N LEU A 70 -5.03 -13.73 -6.16
CA LEU A 70 -6.38 -14.09 -6.58
C LEU A 70 -7.16 -12.91 -7.19
N ALA A 71 -6.84 -11.67 -6.78
CA ALA A 71 -7.35 -10.46 -7.39
C ALA A 71 -6.37 -9.31 -7.24
N MET A 72 -6.31 -8.44 -8.26
CA MET A 72 -5.48 -7.24 -8.27
C MET A 72 -6.22 -6.12 -9.01
N ALA A 73 -6.96 -5.29 -8.28
CA ALA A 73 -7.71 -4.17 -8.81
C ALA A 73 -6.97 -2.85 -8.60
N SER A 74 -7.00 -1.99 -9.61
CA SER A 74 -6.39 -0.64 -9.57
C SER A 74 -7.38 0.37 -10.17
N ALA A 75 -7.57 1.51 -9.52
CA ALA A 75 -8.41 2.60 -10.02
C ALA A 75 -7.61 3.92 -10.13
N PRO A 76 -7.89 4.76 -11.17
CA PRO A 76 -8.79 4.43 -12.29
C PRO A 76 -8.23 3.30 -13.14
N SER A 77 -9.11 2.59 -13.83
CA SER A 77 -8.78 1.48 -14.72
C SER A 77 -9.01 1.87 -16.19
N PHE A 78 -8.70 0.97 -17.10
CA PHE A 78 -8.91 1.13 -18.54
C PHE A 78 -9.24 -0.23 -19.18
N ASP A 79 -9.82 -0.21 -20.39
CA ASP A 79 -10.02 -1.41 -21.19
C ASP A 79 -8.72 -1.76 -21.93
N PRO A 80 -8.04 -2.86 -21.60
CA PRO A 80 -6.79 -3.26 -22.25
C PRO A 80 -6.97 -3.61 -23.74
N ASN A 81 -8.20 -3.96 -24.17
CA ASN A 81 -8.51 -4.25 -25.56
C ASN A 81 -8.34 -3.04 -26.48
N LEU A 82 -8.36 -1.80 -25.94
CA LEU A 82 -8.08 -0.61 -26.73
C LEU A 82 -6.70 -0.65 -27.39
N PHE A 83 -5.71 -1.24 -26.70
CA PHE A 83 -4.34 -1.35 -27.22
C PHE A 83 -4.15 -2.50 -28.22
N ALA A 84 -5.08 -3.45 -28.28
CA ALA A 84 -5.07 -4.54 -29.26
C ALA A 84 -5.60 -4.11 -30.65
N LYS A 85 -6.36 -3.01 -30.72
CA LYS A 85 -6.93 -2.50 -31.97
C LYS A 85 -5.86 -1.90 -32.90
N ARG A 86 -6.07 -2.04 -34.22
CA ARG A 86 -5.21 -1.43 -35.25
C ARG A 86 -6.09 -0.74 -36.28
N PRO A 87 -5.90 0.57 -36.55
CA PRO A 87 -4.98 1.48 -35.86
C PRO A 87 -5.37 1.71 -34.41
N VAL A 88 -4.42 2.11 -33.57
CA VAL A 88 -4.65 2.44 -32.15
C VAL A 88 -5.65 3.61 -32.05
N PRO A 89 -6.79 3.47 -31.37
CA PRO A 89 -7.82 4.50 -31.27
C PRO A 89 -7.35 5.70 -30.44
N GLU A 90 -7.98 6.86 -30.66
CA GLU A 90 -7.64 8.09 -29.92
C GLU A 90 -7.93 7.97 -28.42
N GLU A 91 -8.94 7.14 -28.01
CA GLU A 91 -9.21 6.87 -26.60
C GLU A 91 -8.00 6.22 -25.90
N ALA A 92 -7.29 5.31 -26.58
CA ALA A 92 -6.09 4.70 -26.02
C ALA A 92 -4.93 5.68 -25.92
N LYS A 93 -4.82 6.64 -26.83
CA LYS A 93 -3.82 7.71 -26.75
C LYS A 93 -4.13 8.68 -25.61
N ALA A 94 -5.42 9.03 -25.42
CA ALA A 94 -5.86 9.88 -24.33
C ALA A 94 -5.52 9.33 -22.94
N LEU A 95 -5.47 7.99 -22.76
CA LEU A 95 -5.06 7.36 -21.51
C LEU A 95 -3.61 7.67 -21.13
N LEU A 96 -2.72 7.93 -22.10
CA LEU A 96 -1.31 8.29 -21.86
C LEU A 96 -1.16 9.70 -21.30
N GLU A 97 -2.10 10.60 -21.59
CA GLU A 97 -2.09 11.99 -21.18
C GLU A 97 -2.98 12.28 -19.95
N ASP A 98 -3.73 11.28 -19.49
CA ASP A 98 -4.63 11.42 -18.34
C ASP A 98 -3.84 11.64 -17.06
N LYS A 99 -4.08 12.77 -16.38
CA LYS A 99 -3.46 13.17 -15.11
C LYS A 99 -3.73 12.18 -13.97
N ASN A 100 -4.77 11.36 -14.09
CA ASN A 100 -5.08 10.33 -13.11
C ASN A 100 -4.27 9.05 -13.32
N LEU A 101 -3.48 8.96 -14.40
CA LEU A 101 -2.59 7.85 -14.71
C LEU A 101 -3.33 6.49 -14.66
N PRO A 102 -4.34 6.24 -15.50
CA PRO A 102 -5.10 4.99 -15.48
C PRO A 102 -4.26 3.75 -15.82
N LEU A 103 -3.17 3.93 -16.59
CA LEU A 103 -2.24 2.85 -16.93
C LEU A 103 -1.32 2.44 -15.77
N LEU A 104 -1.27 3.24 -14.68
CA LEU A 104 -0.45 2.91 -13.53
C LEU A 104 -1.13 1.84 -12.67
N ASN A 105 -0.54 0.66 -12.57
CA ASN A 105 -0.99 -0.35 -11.62
C ASN A 105 -0.62 0.07 -10.20
N ARG A 106 -1.62 0.51 -9.44
CA ARG A 106 -1.45 1.02 -8.07
C ARG A 106 -1.26 -0.08 -7.04
N ALA A 107 -1.64 -1.31 -7.37
CA ALA A 107 -1.46 -2.45 -6.47
C ALA A 107 0.02 -2.78 -6.22
N VAL A 108 0.91 -2.40 -7.15
CA VAL A 108 2.36 -2.65 -7.09
C VAL A 108 3.17 -1.35 -6.88
N GLN A 109 2.55 -0.34 -6.28
CA GLN A 109 3.22 0.92 -5.92
C GLN A 109 3.36 1.05 -4.40
N PRO A 110 4.45 1.67 -3.90
CA PRO A 110 4.61 1.94 -2.48
C PRO A 110 3.74 3.12 -2.02
N TYR A 111 3.18 3.00 -0.82
CA TYR A 111 2.39 4.04 -0.17
C TYR A 111 2.85 4.23 1.27
N THR A 112 2.58 5.41 1.83
CA THR A 112 2.76 5.64 3.26
C THR A 112 1.74 4.80 4.04
N PRO A 113 2.17 3.82 4.84
CA PRO A 113 1.28 2.82 5.43
C PRO A 113 0.40 3.36 6.57
N GLY A 114 0.75 4.49 7.17
CA GLY A 114 0.05 5.01 8.33
C GLY A 114 0.02 4.00 9.49
N SER A 115 -1.12 3.90 10.19
CA SER A 115 -1.26 3.02 11.36
C SER A 115 -1.24 1.52 11.05
N THR A 116 -1.38 1.09 9.81
CA THR A 116 -1.21 -0.33 9.45
C THR A 116 0.20 -0.81 9.74
N PHE A 117 1.19 0.07 9.68
CA PHE A 117 2.58 -0.24 10.04
C PHE A 117 2.79 -0.56 11.53
N LYS A 118 1.81 -0.29 12.38
CA LYS A 118 1.87 -0.67 13.80
C LYS A 118 1.96 -2.18 14.01
N LEU A 119 1.50 -2.99 13.08
CA LEU A 119 1.67 -4.45 13.12
C LEU A 119 3.16 -4.81 13.05
N ALA A 120 3.89 -4.28 12.07
CA ALA A 120 5.33 -4.47 11.95
C ALA A 120 6.10 -3.86 13.13
N THR A 121 5.65 -2.68 13.61
CA THR A 121 6.25 -2.04 14.79
C THR A 121 6.06 -2.88 16.04
N SER A 122 4.85 -3.44 16.26
CA SER A 122 4.57 -4.31 17.41
C SER A 122 5.39 -5.60 17.37
N TYR A 123 5.51 -6.21 16.19
CA TYR A 123 6.37 -7.35 15.99
C TYR A 123 7.82 -7.03 16.39
N ALA A 124 8.36 -5.92 15.87
CA ALA A 124 9.73 -5.51 16.22
C ALA A 124 9.91 -5.20 17.72
N LEU A 125 8.94 -4.54 18.36
CA LEU A 125 9.00 -4.23 19.80
C LEU A 125 9.03 -5.49 20.67
N LEU A 126 8.24 -6.50 20.31
CA LEU A 126 8.18 -7.79 21.04
C LEU A 126 9.46 -8.60 20.81
N GLU A 127 9.88 -8.76 19.55
CA GLU A 127 11.05 -9.57 19.20
C GLU A 127 12.38 -8.98 19.70
N GLU A 128 12.48 -7.66 19.74
CA GLU A 128 13.68 -6.96 20.24
C GLU A 128 13.64 -6.74 21.76
N GLY A 129 12.59 -7.23 22.45
CA GLY A 129 12.49 -7.17 23.91
C GLY A 129 12.21 -5.78 24.50
N TYR A 130 11.76 -4.82 23.70
CA TYR A 130 11.35 -3.49 24.20
C TYR A 130 10.10 -3.56 25.06
N VAL A 131 9.22 -4.49 24.74
CA VAL A 131 7.99 -4.76 25.48
C VAL A 131 7.72 -6.26 25.53
N THR A 132 6.88 -6.65 26.48
CA THR A 132 6.27 -7.99 26.54
C THR A 132 4.77 -7.87 26.26
N PRO A 133 4.04 -8.98 26.01
CA PRO A 133 2.59 -8.96 25.86
C PRO A 133 1.85 -8.35 27.06
N ALA A 134 2.45 -8.39 28.25
CA ALA A 134 1.88 -7.84 29.49
C ALA A 134 2.29 -6.39 29.77
N THR A 135 3.23 -5.84 29.00
CA THR A 135 3.67 -4.44 29.15
C THR A 135 2.51 -3.47 28.89
N THR A 136 2.26 -2.57 29.81
CA THR A 136 1.22 -1.56 29.70
C THR A 136 1.79 -0.14 29.68
N TYR A 137 1.27 0.67 28.76
CA TYR A 137 1.49 2.13 28.74
C TYR A 137 0.15 2.84 28.69
N ARG A 138 0.09 4.06 29.24
CA ARG A 138 -1.12 4.87 29.24
C ARG A 138 -1.36 5.48 27.86
N CYS A 139 -2.53 5.25 27.30
CA CYS A 139 -2.94 5.85 26.04
C CYS A 139 -3.50 7.26 26.30
N SER A 140 -2.60 8.19 26.54
CA SER A 140 -2.92 9.60 26.80
C SER A 140 -3.20 10.37 25.51
N PRO A 141 -3.91 11.53 25.58
CA PRO A 141 -4.15 12.37 24.40
C PRO A 141 -2.87 12.90 23.77
N TYR A 142 -1.84 13.06 24.56
CA TYR A 142 -0.50 13.47 24.11
C TYR A 142 0.58 13.03 25.10
N ILE A 143 1.81 13.02 24.63
CA ILE A 143 3.02 12.94 25.46
C ILE A 143 4.02 13.98 24.99
N VAL A 144 4.97 14.33 25.87
CA VAL A 144 6.16 15.11 25.47
C VAL A 144 7.29 14.12 25.22
N PHE A 145 7.83 14.12 24.01
CA PHE A 145 8.90 13.24 23.60
C PHE A 145 9.93 14.00 22.76
N GLY A 146 11.19 13.96 23.19
CA GLY A 146 12.26 14.73 22.54
C GLY A 146 12.00 16.25 22.53
N GLY A 147 11.39 16.80 23.58
CA GLY A 147 11.03 18.21 23.68
C GLY A 147 9.83 18.64 22.81
N GLN A 148 9.17 17.69 22.12
CA GLN A 148 8.03 17.97 21.27
C GLN A 148 6.75 17.28 21.77
N VAL A 149 5.61 17.95 21.63
CA VAL A 149 4.31 17.35 21.91
C VAL A 149 3.94 16.39 20.78
N ARG A 150 3.76 15.12 21.15
CA ARG A 150 3.29 14.06 20.27
C ARG A 150 1.86 13.69 20.62
N ARG A 151 0.96 13.84 19.66
CA ARG A 151 -0.49 13.68 19.92
C ARG A 151 -0.97 12.29 19.50
N ASN A 152 -1.96 11.81 20.27
CA ASN A 152 -2.81 10.71 19.86
C ASN A 152 -3.90 11.23 18.90
N TRP A 153 -4.63 10.33 18.25
CA TRP A 153 -5.81 10.67 17.47
C TRP A 153 -7.01 11.03 18.38
N ALA A 154 -7.10 10.37 19.56
CA ALA A 154 -8.12 10.67 20.56
C ALA A 154 -7.68 11.84 21.45
N SER A 155 -8.58 12.79 21.66
CA SER A 155 -8.38 13.95 22.54
C SER A 155 -8.57 13.64 24.03
N ARG A 156 -9.08 12.44 24.36
CA ARG A 156 -9.30 11.96 25.72
C ARG A 156 -8.26 10.93 26.13
N ASP A 157 -8.07 10.78 27.42
CA ASP A 157 -7.31 9.68 28.02
C ASP A 157 -8.11 8.37 27.88
N MET A 158 -7.47 7.35 27.34
CA MET A 158 -8.06 6.03 27.11
C MET A 158 -7.57 4.97 28.11
N GLY A 159 -6.76 5.37 29.11
CA GLY A 159 -6.25 4.49 30.16
C GLY A 159 -5.02 3.67 29.75
N PRO A 160 -4.58 2.76 30.65
CA PRO A 160 -3.49 1.84 30.37
C PRO A 160 -3.92 0.79 29.33
N MET A 161 -3.00 0.46 28.44
CA MET A 161 -3.22 -0.51 27.35
C MET A 161 -2.02 -1.43 27.21
N THR A 162 -2.27 -2.69 26.91
CA THR A 162 -1.29 -3.65 26.39
C THR A 162 -1.02 -3.39 24.90
N VAL A 163 -0.01 -4.06 24.33
CA VAL A 163 0.27 -3.97 22.87
C VAL A 163 -0.95 -4.37 22.03
N ARG A 164 -1.71 -5.38 22.45
CA ARG A 164 -2.93 -5.85 21.77
C ARG A 164 -3.99 -4.75 21.70
N GLU A 165 -4.24 -4.10 22.82
CA GLU A 165 -5.19 -3.00 22.91
C GLU A 165 -4.69 -1.76 22.16
N ALA A 166 -3.38 -1.48 22.21
CA ALA A 166 -2.77 -0.38 21.47
C ALA A 166 -2.88 -0.56 19.93
N ILE A 167 -2.82 -1.81 19.43
CA ILE A 167 -3.13 -2.12 18.02
C ILE A 167 -4.62 -1.86 17.76
N ALA A 168 -5.51 -2.47 18.55
CA ALA A 168 -6.96 -2.40 18.35
C ALA A 168 -7.48 -0.96 18.35
N TRP A 169 -6.98 -0.12 19.26
CA TRP A 169 -7.34 1.29 19.39
C TRP A 169 -6.43 2.23 18.62
N SER A 170 -5.44 1.70 17.91
CA SER A 170 -4.48 2.51 17.15
C SER A 170 -3.82 3.64 17.97
N CYS A 171 -3.50 3.38 19.25
CA CYS A 171 -2.97 4.38 20.17
C CYS A 171 -1.55 4.80 19.81
N ASN A 172 -1.34 6.04 19.33
CA ASN A 172 -0.03 6.56 18.96
C ASN A 172 0.90 6.73 20.17
N THR A 173 0.37 7.26 21.26
CA THR A 173 1.18 7.61 22.44
C THR A 173 1.72 6.38 23.16
N TRP A 174 1.05 5.23 23.04
CA TRP A 174 1.57 3.95 23.50
C TRP A 174 2.91 3.60 22.80
N TYR A 175 2.93 3.70 21.48
CA TYR A 175 4.13 3.37 20.66
C TYR A 175 5.29 4.34 20.92
N TYR A 176 5.01 5.64 21.12
CA TYR A 176 6.06 6.58 21.48
C TYR A 176 6.70 6.24 22.84
N GLN A 177 5.90 5.81 23.82
CA GLN A 177 6.43 5.38 25.12
C GLN A 177 7.25 4.10 24.99
N ALA A 178 6.78 3.13 24.21
CA ALA A 178 7.48 1.85 24.00
C ALA A 178 8.89 2.00 23.44
N VAL A 179 9.16 3.04 22.63
CA VAL A 179 10.48 3.30 22.04
C VAL A 179 11.29 4.37 22.78
N ALA A 180 10.75 4.95 23.85
CA ALA A 180 11.34 6.12 24.51
C ALA A 180 12.76 5.88 25.07
N GLN A 181 13.08 4.64 25.42
CA GLN A 181 14.39 4.27 26.01
C GLN A 181 15.52 4.29 24.97
N ASP A 182 15.22 3.91 23.71
CA ASP A 182 16.23 3.85 22.63
C ASP A 182 15.56 4.13 21.26
N PRO A 183 15.08 5.36 21.03
CA PRO A 183 14.35 5.67 19.80
C PRO A 183 15.21 5.60 18.55
N LEU A 184 16.49 5.90 18.66
CA LEU A 184 17.44 5.88 17.53
C LEU A 184 17.88 4.46 17.18
N GLY A 185 18.17 3.62 18.16
CA GLY A 185 18.52 2.22 17.94
C GLY A 185 17.33 1.42 17.43
N PHE A 186 16.13 1.74 17.91
CA PHE A 186 14.92 1.05 17.48
C PHE A 186 14.63 1.23 15.98
N VAL A 187 14.95 2.37 15.38
CA VAL A 187 14.71 2.60 13.93
C VAL A 187 15.39 1.53 13.07
N ASP A 188 16.65 1.23 13.34
CA ASP A 188 17.38 0.24 12.54
C ASP A 188 16.92 -1.20 12.84
N ARG A 189 16.51 -1.48 14.08
CA ARG A 189 15.92 -2.77 14.48
C ARG A 189 14.57 -2.98 13.80
N LEU A 190 13.71 -1.96 13.82
CA LEU A 190 12.43 -1.98 13.14
C LEU A 190 12.60 -2.23 11.64
N ALA A 191 13.55 -1.56 10.98
CA ALA A 191 13.81 -1.78 9.56
C ALA A 191 14.26 -3.23 9.27
N ARG A 192 15.10 -3.82 10.12
CA ARG A 192 15.50 -5.24 9.99
C ARG A 192 14.32 -6.18 10.15
N ARG A 193 13.50 -5.98 11.19
CA ARG A 193 12.32 -6.83 11.45
C ARG A 193 11.26 -6.67 10.37
N ALA A 194 11.05 -5.46 9.86
CA ALA A 194 10.11 -5.21 8.77
C ALA A 194 10.54 -5.92 7.47
N ARG A 195 11.85 -6.00 7.17
CA ARG A 195 12.33 -6.80 6.03
C ARG A 195 12.02 -8.28 6.15
N LEU A 196 12.07 -8.86 7.35
CA LEU A 196 11.66 -10.26 7.57
C LEU A 196 10.18 -10.52 7.26
N LEU A 197 9.38 -9.46 7.23
CA LEU A 197 7.97 -9.50 6.79
C LEU A 197 7.82 -9.17 5.29
N GLY A 198 8.92 -9.10 4.53
CA GLY A 198 8.92 -8.77 3.10
C GLY A 198 8.77 -7.28 2.78
N LEU A 199 8.69 -6.40 3.79
CA LEU A 199 8.54 -4.96 3.55
C LEU A 199 9.85 -4.36 3.01
N GLY A 200 9.74 -3.52 1.97
CA GLY A 200 10.88 -2.87 1.33
C GLY A 200 11.64 -3.76 0.35
N GLU A 201 11.18 -4.96 0.09
CA GLU A 201 11.75 -5.92 -0.86
C GLU A 201 10.82 -6.09 -2.08
N ALA A 202 11.38 -6.57 -3.20
CA ALA A 202 10.59 -6.98 -4.35
C ALA A 202 9.79 -8.24 -4.00
N THR A 203 8.54 -8.31 -4.49
CA THR A 203 7.66 -9.45 -4.22
C THR A 203 7.95 -10.65 -5.12
N GLY A 204 8.61 -10.41 -6.25
CA GLY A 204 8.88 -11.42 -7.27
C GLY A 204 7.71 -11.64 -8.24
N LEU A 205 6.70 -10.77 -8.22
CA LEU A 205 5.64 -10.78 -9.22
C LEU A 205 6.21 -10.48 -10.62
N GLU A 206 5.69 -11.16 -11.65
CA GLU A 206 6.09 -10.98 -13.04
C GLU A 206 5.54 -9.68 -13.68
N VAL A 207 5.20 -8.69 -12.86
CA VAL A 207 4.77 -7.37 -13.29
C VAL A 207 5.73 -6.31 -12.76
N ALA A 208 5.82 -5.18 -13.46
CA ALA A 208 6.67 -4.07 -13.02
C ALA A 208 6.17 -3.52 -11.67
N GLU A 209 6.94 -3.74 -10.62
CA GLU A 209 6.66 -3.27 -9.26
C GLU A 209 7.70 -2.26 -8.77
N LYS A 210 7.32 -1.46 -7.80
CA LYS A 210 8.24 -0.59 -7.06
C LYS A 210 8.33 -1.04 -5.62
N THR A 211 9.56 -1.28 -5.16
CA THR A 211 9.83 -1.61 -3.76
C THR A 211 9.53 -0.41 -2.86
N GLY A 212 9.08 -0.69 -1.64
CA GLY A 212 8.92 0.32 -0.60
C GLY A 212 10.27 0.77 -0.03
N LEU A 213 10.25 1.85 0.73
CA LEU A 213 11.41 2.35 1.45
C LEU A 213 11.24 2.12 2.95
N LEU A 214 12.19 1.41 3.56
CA LEU A 214 12.34 1.31 5.01
C LEU A 214 13.44 2.27 5.46
N PRO A 215 13.10 3.44 6.03
CA PRO A 215 14.09 4.43 6.43
C PRO A 215 14.94 3.90 7.58
N THR A 216 16.28 3.97 7.42
CA THR A 216 17.28 3.70 8.46
C THR A 216 18.01 4.98 8.83
N ARG A 217 18.80 4.95 9.90
CA ARG A 217 19.68 6.08 10.22
C ARG A 217 20.73 6.33 9.15
N ALA A 218 21.24 5.27 8.50
CA ALA A 218 22.19 5.38 7.39
C ALA A 218 21.52 6.08 6.20
N TRP A 219 20.38 5.57 5.75
CA TRP A 219 19.61 6.18 4.68
C TRP A 219 19.29 7.66 4.93
N LYS A 220 18.88 8.00 6.16
CA LYS A 220 18.57 9.39 6.51
C LYS A 220 19.77 10.32 6.40
N ARG A 221 20.98 9.84 6.73
CA ARG A 221 22.22 10.64 6.58
C ARG A 221 22.65 10.86 5.14
N GLU A 222 22.29 9.93 4.25
CA GLU A 222 22.61 10.01 2.82
C GLU A 222 21.57 10.84 2.04
N ALA A 223 20.31 10.89 2.52
CA ALA A 223 19.19 11.56 1.85
C ALA A 223 19.01 13.03 2.28
N LEU A 224 19.71 13.50 3.32
CA LEU A 224 19.67 14.86 3.87
C LEU A 224 21.01 15.54 3.83
#